data_9d09f6aa48dc8edbe1ee0075fc86a901
#
_entry.id   9d09f6aa48dc8edbe1ee0075fc86a901
#
_cell.length_a   1.000
_cell.length_b   1.000
_cell.length_c   1.000
_cell.angle_alpha   90.00
_cell.angle_beta   90.00
_cell.angle_gamma   90.00
#
_symmetry.space_group_name_H-M   'P 1'
#
loop_
_entity.id
_entity.type
_entity.pdbx_description
1 polymer ?
#
loop_
_entity_poly.entity_id
_entity_poly.type
_entity_poly.pdbx_seq_one_letter_code
_entity_poly.pdbx_strand_id
1 'polypeptide(L)'
;MELMAGAALAPKLLAANEYTQKYGLTLSQEDAQYLVQKRRQTLAETRRVEFGQGILPALIYEFCDSAYIEQSDYAETLARLQDIFFHFKNELLDRVSDEELLHFMKEQFETICKGDLDYLAGTCLSIFSQAVRAGYRGYEETAGKGIYGQFDEVPRWDRELYQETLKELFWR
;
A
#
# COMPACT_ATOMS: atom_id res chain seq x y z
N MET A 1 3.19 18.05 -17.76
CA MET A 1 2.23 17.10 -17.24
C MET A 1 2.60 16.63 -15.85
N GLU A 2 3.80 16.09 -15.64
CA GLU A 2 4.24 15.68 -14.32
C GLU A 2 4.30 16.81 -13.30
N LEU A 3 4.75 17.98 -13.72
CA LEU A 3 4.81 19.15 -12.85
C LEU A 3 3.42 19.56 -12.36
N MET A 4 2.42 19.46 -13.22
CA MET A 4 1.05 19.79 -12.87
C MET A 4 0.45 18.73 -11.94
N ALA A 5 0.75 17.47 -12.18
CA ALA A 5 0.29 16.38 -11.32
C ALA A 5 0.89 16.50 -9.92
N GLY A 6 2.19 16.81 -9.84
CA GLY A 6 2.87 17.02 -8.57
C GLY A 6 2.35 18.25 -7.83
N ALA A 7 2.09 19.33 -8.55
CA ALA A 7 1.54 20.55 -7.97
C ALA A 7 0.12 20.34 -7.44
N ALA A 8 -0.66 19.46 -8.08
CA ALA A 8 -2.01 19.14 -7.63
C ALA A 8 -2.00 18.16 -6.45
N LEU A 9 -0.99 17.32 -6.36
CA LEU A 9 -0.90 16.31 -5.31
C LEU A 9 -0.58 16.92 -3.93
N ALA A 10 0.37 17.84 -3.87
CA ALA A 10 0.78 18.42 -2.60
C ALA A 10 -0.39 19.03 -1.80
N PRO A 11 -1.27 19.84 -2.39
CA PRO A 11 -2.42 20.36 -1.66
C PRO A 11 -3.34 19.26 -1.15
N LYS A 12 -3.48 18.15 -1.87
CA LYS A 12 -4.33 17.05 -1.43
C LYS A 12 -3.73 16.29 -0.26
N LEU A 13 -2.40 16.14 -0.24
CA LEU A 13 -1.72 15.56 0.91
C LEU A 13 -1.93 16.41 2.15
N LEU A 14 -1.82 17.73 2.01
CA LEU A 14 -2.06 18.66 3.13
C LEU A 14 -3.51 18.67 3.57
N ALA A 15 -4.45 18.56 2.64
CA ALA A 15 -5.87 18.52 2.96
C ALA A 15 -6.22 17.28 3.81
N ALA A 16 -5.51 16.19 3.65
CA ALA A 16 -5.73 14.98 4.44
C ALA A 16 -5.45 15.20 5.93
N ASN A 17 -4.70 16.24 6.29
CA ASN A 17 -4.44 16.57 7.70
C ASN A 17 -5.72 16.78 8.51
N GLU A 18 -6.77 17.29 7.90
CA GLU A 18 -8.05 17.48 8.59
C GLU A 18 -8.59 16.16 9.14
N TYR A 19 -8.38 15.09 8.41
CA TYR A 19 -8.80 13.75 8.83
C TYR A 19 -7.79 13.12 9.77
N THR A 20 -6.49 13.18 9.44
CA THR A 20 -5.46 12.44 10.17
C THR A 20 -5.05 13.06 11.49
N GLN A 21 -5.35 14.34 11.70
CA GLN A 21 -4.99 15.04 12.94
C GLN A 21 -5.62 14.38 14.18
N LYS A 22 -6.75 13.73 14.05
CA LYS A 22 -7.40 13.04 15.16
C LYS A 22 -6.56 11.83 15.64
N TYR A 23 -5.65 11.36 14.80
CA TYR A 23 -4.70 10.31 15.15
C TYR A 23 -3.33 10.87 15.52
N GLY A 24 -3.21 12.19 15.60
CA GLY A 24 -1.96 12.84 15.94
C GLY A 24 -0.99 12.96 14.78
N LEU A 25 -1.47 12.82 13.55
CA LEU A 25 -0.62 12.82 12.35
C LEU A 25 -0.95 14.02 11.46
N THR A 26 0.09 14.78 11.12
CA THR A 26 -0.04 15.89 10.18
C THR A 26 1.20 15.96 9.31
N LEU A 27 1.04 16.46 8.09
CA LEU A 27 2.14 16.72 7.17
C LEU A 27 2.36 18.22 7.08
N SER A 28 3.62 18.65 7.13
CA SER A 28 3.98 20.02 6.82
C SER A 28 4.04 20.21 5.30
N GLN A 29 4.18 21.46 4.87
CA GLN A 29 4.36 21.73 3.44
C GLN A 29 5.64 21.08 2.93
N GLU A 30 6.69 21.11 3.74
CA GLU A 30 7.97 20.46 3.39
C GLU A 30 7.79 18.95 3.26
N ASP A 31 7.02 18.34 4.18
CA ASP A 31 6.71 16.92 4.12
C ASP A 31 5.97 16.55 2.83
N ALA A 32 4.98 17.37 2.46
CA ALA A 32 4.23 17.12 1.23
C ALA A 32 5.13 17.21 0.00
N GLN A 33 6.02 18.19 -0.04
CA GLN A 33 6.98 18.33 -1.14
C GLN A 33 7.95 17.15 -1.18
N TYR A 34 8.42 16.71 -0.02
CA TYR A 34 9.28 15.53 0.10
C TYR A 34 8.58 14.29 -0.48
N LEU A 35 7.32 14.09 -0.14
CA LEU A 35 6.56 12.94 -0.63
C LEU A 35 6.34 12.98 -2.13
N VAL A 36 6.04 14.17 -2.68
CA VAL A 36 5.89 14.34 -4.12
C VAL A 36 7.19 14.00 -4.84
N GLN A 37 8.31 14.44 -4.30
CA GLN A 37 9.61 14.14 -4.87
C GLN A 37 9.93 12.65 -4.80
N LYS A 38 9.66 12.02 -3.66
CA LYS A 38 9.86 10.58 -3.49
C LYS A 38 8.99 9.77 -4.43
N ARG A 39 7.74 10.20 -4.63
CA ARG A 39 6.86 9.57 -5.61
C ARG A 39 7.48 9.57 -7.00
N ARG A 40 7.99 10.71 -7.41
CA ARG A 40 8.61 10.84 -8.73
C ARG A 40 9.82 9.92 -8.86
N GLN A 41 10.63 9.87 -7.82
CA GLN A 41 11.83 9.02 -7.79
C GLN A 41 11.44 7.53 -7.86
N THR A 42 10.48 7.10 -7.06
CA THR A 42 10.03 5.71 -7.03
C THR A 42 9.41 5.29 -8.37
N LEU A 43 8.59 6.14 -8.95
CA LEU A 43 8.00 5.85 -10.26
C LEU A 43 9.08 5.67 -11.33
N ALA A 44 10.11 6.50 -11.29
CA ALA A 44 11.22 6.36 -12.24
C ALA A 44 11.98 5.04 -12.02
N GLU A 45 12.28 4.70 -10.77
CA GLU A 45 13.00 3.47 -10.44
C GLU A 45 12.22 2.21 -10.80
N THR A 46 10.91 2.24 -10.62
CA THR A 46 10.05 1.08 -10.90
C THR A 46 9.53 1.08 -12.32
N ARG A 47 9.83 2.12 -13.11
CA ARG A 47 9.35 2.30 -14.47
C ARG A 47 7.84 2.27 -14.56
N ARG A 48 7.19 2.92 -13.62
CA ARG A 48 5.74 3.00 -13.55
C ARG A 48 5.27 4.43 -13.80
N VAL A 49 4.02 4.53 -14.23
CA VAL A 49 3.33 5.80 -14.43
C VAL A 49 2.06 5.76 -13.58
N GLU A 50 1.81 6.83 -12.85
CA GLU A 50 0.55 7.00 -12.13
C GLU A 50 -0.28 8.10 -12.78
N PHE A 51 -1.58 7.86 -12.82
CA PHE A 51 -2.54 8.86 -13.28
C PHE A 51 -3.28 9.44 -12.08
N GLY A 52 -3.60 10.74 -12.14
CA GLY A 52 -4.31 11.40 -11.08
C GLY A 52 -3.47 11.54 -9.81
N GLN A 53 -4.11 11.27 -8.68
CA GLN A 53 -3.49 11.47 -7.37
C GLN A 53 -2.53 10.35 -6.95
N GLY A 54 -2.67 9.19 -7.57
CA GLY A 54 -1.84 8.04 -7.26
C GLY A 54 -2.17 7.39 -5.93
N ILE A 55 -1.20 6.64 -5.40
CA ILE A 55 -1.41 5.80 -4.23
C ILE A 55 -1.20 6.53 -2.89
N LEU A 56 -0.50 7.68 -2.87
CA LEU A 56 -0.18 8.36 -1.63
C LEU A 56 -1.41 8.73 -0.78
N PRO A 57 -2.46 9.34 -1.36
CA PRO A 57 -3.65 9.61 -0.55
C PRO A 57 -4.28 8.34 0.02
N ALA A 58 -4.31 7.27 -0.75
CA ALA A 58 -4.85 5.99 -0.28
C ALA A 58 -4.02 5.41 0.86
N LEU A 59 -2.69 5.52 0.78
CA LEU A 59 -1.79 5.11 1.87
C LEU A 59 -2.07 5.90 3.15
N ILE A 60 -2.26 7.20 3.02
CA ILE A 60 -2.54 8.05 4.17
C ILE A 60 -3.81 7.58 4.89
N TYR A 61 -4.90 7.39 4.16
CA TYR A 61 -6.17 6.99 4.76
C TYR A 61 -6.15 5.57 5.29
N GLU A 62 -5.43 4.67 4.62
CA GLU A 62 -5.35 3.27 5.04
C GLU A 62 -4.53 3.11 6.33
N PHE A 63 -3.45 3.87 6.48
CA PHE A 63 -2.48 3.64 7.56
C PHE A 63 -2.58 4.63 8.72
N CYS A 64 -3.38 5.70 8.60
CA CYS A 64 -3.37 6.76 9.60
C CYS A 64 -3.88 6.33 10.98
N ASP A 65 -4.66 5.27 11.08
CA ASP A 65 -5.18 4.77 12.34
C ASP A 65 -4.25 3.75 13.01
N SER A 66 -3.09 3.50 12.44
CA SER A 66 -2.15 2.52 12.98
C SER A 66 -1.43 3.06 14.21
N ALA A 67 -1.38 2.24 15.26
CA ALA A 67 -0.62 2.56 16.46
C ALA A 67 0.90 2.54 16.23
N TYR A 68 1.33 1.98 15.11
CA TYR A 68 2.75 1.84 14.78
C TYR A 68 3.29 2.99 13.94
N ILE A 69 2.45 3.96 13.58
CA ILE A 69 2.87 5.14 12.83
C ILE A 69 2.95 6.32 13.79
N GLU A 70 4.08 6.98 13.80
CA GLU A 70 4.34 8.09 14.69
C GLU A 70 4.58 9.37 13.91
N GLN A 71 4.20 10.51 14.52
CA GLN A 71 4.37 11.81 13.89
C GLN A 71 5.84 12.10 13.56
N SER A 72 6.76 11.64 14.41
CA SER A 72 8.18 11.96 14.27
C SER A 72 8.79 11.45 12.95
N ASP A 73 8.25 10.36 12.39
CA ASP A 73 8.74 9.79 11.13
C ASP A 73 7.63 9.55 10.11
N TYR A 74 6.53 10.28 10.25
CA TYR A 74 5.33 10.07 9.44
C TYR A 74 5.60 10.15 7.94
N ALA A 75 6.25 11.23 7.49
CA ALA A 75 6.54 11.42 6.07
C ALA A 75 7.48 10.35 5.53
N GLU A 76 8.49 9.98 6.30
CA GLU A 76 9.42 8.92 5.90
C GLU A 76 8.73 7.57 5.80
N THR A 77 7.84 7.28 6.74
CA THR A 77 7.07 6.04 6.73
C THR A 77 6.17 5.96 5.49
N LEU A 78 5.49 7.06 5.16
CA LEU A 78 4.65 7.09 3.95
C LEU A 78 5.49 6.91 2.69
N ALA A 79 6.67 7.52 2.63
CA ALA A 79 7.56 7.36 1.49
C ALA A 79 8.01 5.91 1.35
N ARG A 80 8.34 5.24 2.45
CA ARG A 80 8.71 3.84 2.47
C ARG A 80 7.57 2.94 2.03
N LEU A 81 6.38 3.18 2.54
CA LEU A 81 5.20 2.40 2.17
C LEU A 81 4.92 2.51 0.67
N GLN A 82 5.05 3.72 0.12
CA GLN A 82 4.88 3.92 -1.31
C GLN A 82 5.91 3.16 -2.13
N ASP A 83 7.17 3.23 -1.71
CA ASP A 83 8.26 2.53 -2.39
C ASP A 83 8.02 1.02 -2.39
N ILE A 84 7.66 0.47 -1.23
CA ILE A 84 7.34 -0.95 -1.08
C ILE A 84 6.16 -1.32 -1.99
N PHE A 85 5.12 -0.50 -2.01
CA PHE A 85 3.93 -0.74 -2.83
C PHE A 85 4.29 -0.90 -4.31
N PHE A 86 5.04 0.05 -4.85
CA PHE A 86 5.35 0.00 -6.28
C PHE A 86 6.31 -1.13 -6.64
N HIS A 87 7.28 -1.42 -5.79
CA HIS A 87 8.18 -2.54 -6.04
C HIS A 87 7.41 -3.86 -6.06
N PHE A 88 6.47 -4.05 -5.16
CA PHE A 88 5.71 -5.29 -5.13
C PHE A 88 4.60 -5.36 -6.17
N LYS A 89 4.08 -4.22 -6.65
CA LYS A 89 3.22 -4.24 -7.83
C LYS A 89 3.97 -4.86 -9.02
N ASN A 90 5.23 -4.51 -9.19
CA ASN A 90 6.05 -5.10 -10.24
C ASN A 90 6.32 -6.59 -9.97
N GLU A 91 6.67 -6.95 -8.75
CA GLU A 91 6.90 -8.36 -8.38
C GLU A 91 5.66 -9.22 -8.59
N LEU A 92 4.50 -8.66 -8.37
CA LEU A 92 3.21 -9.34 -8.55
C LEU A 92 2.74 -9.33 -10.01
N LEU A 93 3.50 -8.71 -10.92
CA LEU A 93 3.17 -8.59 -12.34
C LEU A 93 1.79 -7.95 -12.55
N ASP A 94 1.44 -7.01 -11.70
CA ASP A 94 0.14 -6.32 -11.70
C ASP A 94 -1.08 -7.26 -11.62
N ARG A 95 -0.89 -8.45 -11.07
CA ARG A 95 -1.98 -9.42 -10.91
C ARG A 95 -2.90 -9.11 -9.73
N VAL A 96 -2.46 -8.27 -8.82
CA VAL A 96 -3.20 -7.88 -7.63
C VAL A 96 -3.57 -6.41 -7.77
N SER A 97 -4.83 -6.07 -7.46
CA SER A 97 -5.28 -4.69 -7.55
C SER A 97 -4.58 -3.84 -6.48
N ASP A 98 -4.61 -2.53 -6.66
CA ASP A 98 -4.03 -1.60 -5.70
C ASP A 98 -4.68 -1.76 -4.32
N GLU A 99 -6.00 -1.89 -4.29
CA GLU A 99 -6.75 -2.02 -3.05
C GLU A 99 -6.42 -3.31 -2.31
N GLU A 100 -6.30 -4.41 -3.04
CA GLU A 100 -5.94 -5.70 -2.47
C GLU A 100 -4.54 -5.66 -1.85
N LEU A 101 -3.59 -5.07 -2.57
CA LEU A 101 -2.23 -4.96 -2.07
C LEU A 101 -2.17 -4.06 -0.85
N LEU A 102 -2.89 -2.94 -0.86
CA LEU A 102 -2.93 -2.05 0.29
C LEU A 102 -3.50 -2.75 1.52
N HIS A 103 -4.58 -3.48 1.36
CA HIS A 103 -5.20 -4.21 2.48
C HIS A 103 -4.28 -5.30 3.01
N PHE A 104 -3.63 -6.03 2.13
CA PHE A 104 -2.66 -7.03 2.55
C PHE A 104 -1.52 -6.38 3.34
N MET A 105 -0.96 -5.30 2.81
CA MET A 105 0.12 -4.57 3.48
C MET A 105 -0.31 -4.08 4.85
N LYS A 106 -1.50 -3.46 4.96
CA LYS A 106 -1.99 -2.95 6.22
C LYS A 106 -2.18 -4.07 7.24
N GLU A 107 -2.77 -5.16 6.84
CA GLU A 107 -3.00 -6.29 7.75
C GLU A 107 -1.68 -6.87 8.25
N GLN A 108 -0.72 -7.08 7.36
CA GLN A 108 0.59 -7.60 7.76
C GLN A 108 1.35 -6.60 8.64
N PHE A 109 1.28 -5.32 8.30
CA PHE A 109 1.92 -4.26 9.07
C PHE A 109 1.41 -4.25 10.52
N GLU A 110 0.11 -4.42 10.71
CA GLU A 110 -0.52 -4.39 12.02
C GLU A 110 -0.29 -5.68 12.84
N THR A 111 -0.36 -6.83 12.19
CA THR A 111 -0.40 -8.10 12.89
C THR A 111 0.97 -8.75 13.03
N ILE A 112 1.61 -9.08 11.93
CA ILE A 112 2.85 -9.85 11.94
C ILE A 112 4.07 -8.96 12.08
N CYS A 113 4.10 -7.87 11.32
CA CYS A 113 5.24 -6.96 11.30
C CYS A 113 5.30 -6.03 12.51
N LYS A 114 4.15 -5.72 13.09
CA LYS A 114 4.05 -4.78 14.22
C LYS A 114 4.82 -3.51 13.95
N GLY A 115 4.60 -2.95 12.75
CA GLY A 115 5.21 -1.70 12.34
C GLY A 115 6.58 -1.80 11.70
N ASP A 116 7.14 -2.99 11.59
CA ASP A 116 8.47 -3.17 10.99
C ASP A 116 8.35 -3.26 9.46
N LEU A 117 8.78 -2.19 8.79
CA LEU A 117 8.71 -2.10 7.33
C LEU A 117 9.72 -3.01 6.64
N ASP A 118 10.85 -3.27 7.27
CA ASP A 118 11.83 -4.20 6.71
C ASP A 118 11.29 -5.62 6.69
N TYR A 119 10.59 -6.01 7.74
CA TYR A 119 9.95 -7.31 7.80
C TYR A 119 8.82 -7.40 6.77
N LEU A 120 8.05 -6.34 6.61
CA LEU A 120 6.97 -6.29 5.61
C LEU A 120 7.53 -6.52 4.21
N ALA A 121 8.54 -5.77 3.83
CA ALA A 121 9.12 -5.84 2.49
C ALA A 121 9.96 -7.10 2.29
N GLY A 122 10.77 -7.45 3.29
CA GLY A 122 11.74 -8.54 3.15
C GLY A 122 11.15 -9.93 3.32
N THR A 123 10.04 -10.07 4.02
CA THR A 123 9.47 -11.38 4.31
C THR A 123 8.01 -11.48 3.87
N CYS A 124 7.12 -10.68 4.45
CA CYS A 124 5.68 -10.85 4.22
C CYS A 124 5.31 -10.69 2.75
N LEU A 125 5.76 -9.62 2.12
CA LEU A 125 5.43 -9.37 0.71
C LEU A 125 6.19 -10.29 -0.23
N SER A 126 7.41 -10.68 0.12
CA SER A 126 8.15 -11.65 -0.68
C SER A 126 7.44 -12.99 -0.74
N ILE A 127 6.93 -13.46 0.39
CA ILE A 127 6.17 -14.71 0.46
C ILE A 127 4.85 -14.56 -0.31
N PHE A 128 4.16 -13.43 -0.14
CA PHE A 128 2.91 -13.15 -0.86
C PHE A 128 3.14 -13.16 -2.37
N SER A 129 4.21 -12.54 -2.82
CA SER A 129 4.59 -12.49 -4.23
C SER A 129 4.80 -13.90 -4.78
N GLN A 130 5.51 -14.75 -4.03
CA GLN A 130 5.72 -16.14 -4.43
C GLN A 130 4.41 -16.91 -4.51
N ALA A 131 3.51 -16.70 -3.55
CA ALA A 131 2.21 -17.36 -3.54
C ALA A 131 1.37 -16.96 -4.75
N VAL A 132 1.34 -15.68 -5.09
CA VAL A 132 0.60 -15.18 -6.26
C VAL A 132 1.16 -15.79 -7.54
N ARG A 133 2.48 -15.84 -7.67
CA ARG A 133 3.12 -16.45 -8.85
C ARG A 133 2.84 -17.94 -8.94
N ALA A 134 2.67 -18.61 -7.80
CA ALA A 134 2.38 -20.05 -7.75
C ALA A 134 0.90 -20.37 -7.97
N GLY A 135 0.06 -19.34 -8.14
CA GLY A 135 -1.33 -19.54 -8.49
C GLY A 135 -2.35 -19.11 -7.44
N TYR A 136 -1.93 -18.44 -6.37
CA TYR A 136 -2.87 -17.90 -5.40
C TYR A 136 -3.79 -16.87 -6.08
N ARG A 137 -5.08 -17.07 -5.98
CA ARG A 137 -6.08 -16.23 -6.66
C ARG A 137 -7.23 -15.80 -5.75
N GLY A 138 -7.07 -15.95 -4.44
CA GLY A 138 -8.12 -15.59 -3.50
C GLY A 138 -8.54 -14.13 -3.60
N TYR A 139 -7.58 -13.25 -3.90
CA TYR A 139 -7.85 -11.82 -4.08
C TYR A 139 -8.79 -11.55 -5.26
N GLU A 140 -8.68 -12.32 -6.35
CA GLU A 140 -9.53 -12.15 -7.53
C GLU A 140 -10.98 -12.52 -7.22
N GLU A 141 -11.17 -13.62 -6.52
CA GLU A 141 -12.49 -14.08 -6.14
C GLU A 141 -13.17 -13.09 -5.22
N THR A 142 -12.44 -12.57 -4.25
CA THR A 142 -12.95 -11.58 -3.31
C THR A 142 -13.34 -10.29 -4.04
N ALA A 143 -12.47 -9.81 -4.92
CA ALA A 143 -12.73 -8.60 -5.70
C ALA A 143 -13.95 -8.75 -6.59
N GLY A 144 -14.08 -9.92 -7.24
CA GLY A 144 -15.24 -10.19 -8.08
C GLY A 144 -16.56 -10.14 -7.34
N LYS A 145 -16.59 -10.66 -6.13
CA LYS A 145 -17.78 -10.62 -5.29
C LYS A 145 -18.10 -9.20 -4.82
N GLY A 146 -17.08 -8.43 -4.47
CA GLY A 146 -17.26 -7.07 -4.01
C GLY A 146 -17.89 -6.16 -5.04
N ILE A 147 -17.59 -6.35 -6.33
CA ILE A 147 -18.12 -5.51 -7.40
C ILE A 147 -19.64 -5.63 -7.52
N TYR A 148 -20.19 -6.81 -7.33
CA TYR A 148 -21.60 -7.06 -7.55
C TYR A 148 -22.44 -7.05 -6.29
N GLY A 149 -21.83 -7.27 -5.14
CA GLY A 149 -22.58 -7.46 -3.94
C GLY A 149 -22.85 -6.18 -3.18
N GLN A 150 -21.83 -5.63 -2.63
CA GLN A 150 -21.96 -4.51 -1.73
C GLN A 150 -20.85 -3.53 -1.99
N PHE A 151 -21.23 -2.28 -2.18
CA PHE A 151 -20.26 -1.22 -2.38
C PHE A 151 -19.46 -0.91 -1.12
N ASP A 152 -19.93 -1.41 0.01
CA ASP A 152 -19.30 -1.15 1.29
C ASP A 152 -18.20 -2.15 1.64
N GLU A 153 -18.19 -3.32 0.97
CA GLU A 153 -17.18 -4.30 1.22
C GLU A 153 -15.97 -4.07 0.32
N VAL A 154 -14.89 -3.70 0.96
CA VAL A 154 -13.63 -3.56 0.26
C VAL A 154 -13.09 -4.96 -0.03
N PRO A 155 -12.63 -5.22 -1.26
CA PRO A 155 -12.06 -6.52 -1.58
C PRO A 155 -10.92 -6.86 -0.63
N ARG A 156 -10.94 -8.08 -0.12
CA ARG A 156 -9.90 -8.55 0.80
C ARG A 156 -9.33 -9.84 0.27
N TRP A 157 -8.05 -10.06 0.58
CA TRP A 157 -7.41 -11.31 0.23
C TRP A 157 -8.01 -12.46 1.05
N ASP A 158 -8.07 -13.63 0.43
CA ASP A 158 -8.61 -14.82 1.10
C ASP A 158 -7.50 -15.47 1.92
N ARG A 159 -7.60 -15.32 3.23
CA ARG A 159 -6.58 -15.79 4.16
C ARG A 159 -6.45 -17.32 4.13
N GLU A 160 -7.57 -18.02 4.08
CA GLU A 160 -7.54 -19.49 4.09
C GLU A 160 -6.88 -20.04 2.84
N LEU A 161 -7.27 -19.53 1.68
CA LEU A 161 -6.67 -19.94 0.42
C LEU A 161 -5.19 -19.59 0.36
N TYR A 162 -4.82 -18.45 0.93
CA TYR A 162 -3.43 -18.04 1.02
C TYR A 162 -2.63 -19.01 1.89
N GLN A 163 -3.18 -19.43 3.04
CA GLN A 163 -2.52 -20.38 3.92
C GLN A 163 -2.35 -21.75 3.24
N GLU A 164 -3.36 -22.19 2.51
CA GLU A 164 -3.25 -23.44 1.73
C GLU A 164 -2.15 -23.35 0.68
N THR A 165 -2.08 -22.22 -0.02
CA THR A 165 -1.04 -21.99 -1.02
C THR A 165 0.34 -22.03 -0.39
N LEU A 166 0.51 -21.43 0.79
CA LEU A 166 1.78 -21.49 1.51
C LEU A 166 2.17 -22.91 1.88
N LYS A 167 1.20 -23.73 2.30
CA LYS A 167 1.46 -25.13 2.62
C LYS A 167 1.98 -25.88 1.41
N GLU A 168 1.39 -25.66 0.25
CA GLU A 168 1.83 -26.29 -0.99
C GLU A 168 3.24 -25.86 -1.37
N LEU A 169 3.59 -24.60 -1.14
CA LEU A 169 4.91 -24.07 -1.50
C LEU A 169 6.01 -24.49 -0.54
N PHE A 170 5.73 -24.53 0.76
CA PHE A 170 6.78 -24.65 1.77
C PHE A 170 6.72 -25.92 2.61
N TRP A 171 5.66 -26.71 2.53
CA TRP A 171 5.47 -27.88 3.40
C TRP A 171 5.40 -29.20 2.64
N ARG A 172 5.86 -29.20 1.41
CA ARG A 172 5.91 -30.44 0.62
C ARG A 172 6.95 -31.41 1.13
#